data_111bf37f41d9451559b41bbcf34f7420
#
_entry.id   111bf37f41d9451559b41bbcf34f7420
#
_cell.length_a   1.000
_cell.length_b   1.000
_cell.length_c   1.000
_cell.angle_alpha   90.00
_cell.angle_beta   90.00
_cell.angle_gamma   90.00
#
_symmetry.space_group_name_H-M   'P 1'
#
loop_
_entity.id
_entity.type
_entity.pdbx_description
1 polymer ?
#
loop_
_entity_poly.entity_id
_entity_poly.type
_entity_poly.pdbx_seq_one_letter_code
_entity_poly.pdbx_strand_id
1 'polypeptide(L)'
;KILEVVIQSSDETVYKQFEKRSLDDISRKVIIKDMLDAGLWPLIRQRPFSTIADPNDNPKSIFISGFDSSPLAPDNDFIFHGDKDLFQAGLDIVSKLSDGTTHLNLDGNSNSSQSFRNAKGVQINNIYGPHPAGNVGVQIHHIDPINKGDVVWYLSPQDVVTIARFFKDGKYDASRIIALTGSRVKKTRYYRIIQGMSISEIIKDNLLEGDTRFISGNVLTGSRINEDGYIGFYDFQISVIPEGSYSEFFGWLLPGFHKYS
;
A
#
# COMPACT_ATOMS: atom_id res chain seq x y z
N LYS A 1 1.88 -28.33 2.94
CA LYS A 1 1.66 -26.88 3.04
C LYS A 1 2.05 -26.27 1.70
N ILE A 2 1.14 -25.55 1.06
CA ILE A 2 1.44 -24.77 -0.15
C ILE A 2 2.23 -23.53 0.31
N LEU A 3 3.39 -23.29 -0.32
CA LEU A 3 4.24 -22.13 0.00
C LEU A 3 4.04 -21.01 -1.01
N GLU A 4 3.79 -21.37 -2.27
CA GLU A 4 3.67 -20.43 -3.37
C GLU A 4 2.73 -20.98 -4.44
N VAL A 5 2.03 -20.10 -5.12
CA VAL A 5 1.23 -20.41 -6.32
C VAL A 5 1.62 -19.42 -7.40
N VAL A 6 2.25 -19.92 -8.47
CA VAL A 6 2.63 -19.13 -9.63
C VAL A 6 1.61 -19.34 -10.74
N ILE A 7 1.09 -18.23 -11.28
CA ILE A 7 0.09 -18.25 -12.35
C ILE A 7 0.73 -17.63 -13.60
N GLN A 8 0.75 -18.38 -14.69
CA GLN A 8 1.10 -17.83 -15.98
C GLN A 8 -0.11 -17.07 -16.54
N SER A 9 0.05 -15.78 -16.78
CA SER A 9 -0.99 -14.97 -17.41
C SER A 9 -1.14 -15.32 -18.88
N SER A 10 -2.37 -15.19 -19.40
CA SER A 10 -2.62 -15.20 -20.85
C SER A 10 -2.29 -13.83 -21.47
N ASP A 11 -2.14 -13.79 -22.78
CA ASP A 11 -1.87 -12.56 -23.53
C ASP A 11 -3.03 -11.55 -23.46
N GLU A 12 -4.24 -12.06 -23.22
CA GLU A 12 -5.44 -11.23 -23.09
C GLU A 12 -5.93 -11.18 -21.64
N THR A 13 -6.23 -9.96 -21.16
CA THR A 13 -6.82 -9.76 -19.84
C THR A 13 -8.34 -9.93 -19.91
N VAL A 14 -8.86 -10.96 -19.25
CA VAL A 14 -10.29 -11.22 -19.14
C VAL A 14 -10.77 -10.87 -17.74
N TYR A 15 -11.78 -10.02 -17.62
CA TYR A 15 -12.35 -9.64 -16.35
C TYR A 15 -13.67 -10.38 -16.08
N LYS A 16 -13.80 -10.93 -14.87
CA LYS A 16 -15.10 -11.31 -14.34
C LYS A 16 -15.97 -10.05 -14.19
N GLN A 17 -17.18 -10.08 -14.72
CA GLN A 17 -18.12 -8.97 -14.65
C GLN A 17 -18.97 -9.06 -13.38
N PHE A 18 -19.13 -7.93 -12.73
CA PHE A 18 -19.98 -7.73 -11.55
C PHE A 18 -21.00 -6.63 -11.83
N GLU A 19 -22.02 -6.54 -11.00
CA GLU A 19 -23.00 -5.48 -11.09
C GLU A 19 -22.38 -4.14 -10.70
N LYS A 20 -22.55 -3.13 -11.56
CA LYS A 20 -22.18 -1.76 -11.24
C LYS A 20 -23.16 -1.20 -10.21
N ARG A 21 -22.64 -0.54 -9.18
CA ARG A 21 -23.46 -0.01 -8.10
C ARG A 21 -23.52 1.50 -8.12
N SER A 22 -24.69 2.04 -7.81
CA SER A 22 -24.80 3.44 -7.36
C SER A 22 -24.19 3.54 -5.97
N LEU A 23 -23.29 4.49 -5.78
CA LEU A 23 -22.55 4.65 -4.52
C LEU A 23 -23.40 5.28 -3.41
N ASP A 24 -24.51 5.95 -3.77
CA ASP A 24 -25.35 6.68 -2.82
C ASP A 24 -26.14 5.73 -1.90
N ASP A 25 -26.73 4.67 -2.47
CA ASP A 25 -27.64 3.76 -1.77
C ASP A 25 -27.05 2.38 -1.41
N ILE A 26 -25.74 2.19 -1.59
CA ILE A 26 -25.10 0.90 -1.30
C ILE A 26 -25.00 0.66 0.22
N SER A 27 -25.53 -0.48 0.68
CA SER A 27 -25.47 -0.85 2.09
C SER A 27 -24.16 -1.59 2.43
N ARG A 28 -23.74 -1.54 3.72
CA ARG A 28 -22.59 -2.28 4.24
C ARG A 28 -22.58 -3.76 3.84
N LYS A 29 -23.73 -4.43 3.93
CA LYS A 29 -23.87 -5.87 3.59
C LYS A 29 -23.56 -6.12 2.12
N VAL A 30 -24.01 -5.25 1.22
CA VAL A 30 -23.76 -5.37 -0.22
C VAL A 30 -22.29 -5.11 -0.52
N ILE A 31 -21.68 -4.11 0.11
CA ILE A 31 -20.25 -3.81 -0.05
C ILE A 31 -19.42 -5.04 0.35
N ILE A 32 -19.65 -5.59 1.53
CA ILE A 32 -18.91 -6.78 2.03
C ILE A 32 -19.09 -7.96 1.08
N LYS A 33 -20.34 -8.27 0.70
CA LYS A 33 -20.65 -9.39 -0.20
C LYS A 33 -19.92 -9.25 -1.54
N ASP A 34 -20.05 -8.09 -2.19
CA ASP A 34 -19.49 -7.89 -3.52
C ASP A 34 -17.95 -7.88 -3.49
N MET A 35 -17.34 -7.32 -2.44
CA MET A 35 -15.89 -7.36 -2.25
C MET A 35 -15.37 -8.79 -1.98
N LEU A 36 -16.10 -9.60 -1.22
CA LEU A 36 -15.76 -11.01 -1.00
C LEU A 36 -15.88 -11.82 -2.30
N ASP A 37 -16.97 -11.68 -3.02
CA ASP A 37 -17.24 -12.37 -4.29
C ASP A 37 -16.22 -12.01 -5.40
N ALA A 38 -15.67 -10.80 -5.33
CA ALA A 38 -14.64 -10.30 -6.26
C ALA A 38 -13.20 -10.58 -5.82
N GLY A 39 -12.97 -11.04 -4.59
CA GLY A 39 -11.62 -11.24 -4.05
C GLY A 39 -10.93 -9.93 -3.64
N LEU A 40 -11.68 -8.83 -3.47
CA LEU A 40 -11.16 -7.53 -3.02
C LEU A 40 -11.01 -7.41 -1.50
N TRP A 41 -11.70 -8.26 -0.75
CA TRP A 41 -11.73 -8.16 0.70
C TRP A 41 -10.34 -8.15 1.38
N PRO A 42 -9.33 -8.90 0.91
CA PRO A 42 -7.98 -8.86 1.48
C PRO A 42 -7.28 -7.50 1.44
N LEU A 43 -7.78 -6.51 0.68
CA LEU A 43 -7.28 -5.14 0.71
C LEU A 43 -7.50 -4.48 2.08
N ILE A 44 -8.50 -4.93 2.84
CA ILE A 44 -8.78 -4.42 4.18
C ILE A 44 -8.06 -5.30 5.21
N ARG A 45 -7.18 -4.68 5.98
CA ARG A 45 -6.47 -5.35 7.07
C ARG A 45 -6.96 -4.84 8.41
N GLN A 46 -6.77 -5.65 9.46
CA GLN A 46 -7.15 -5.27 10.81
C GLN A 46 -6.00 -5.32 11.80
N ARG A 47 -6.05 -4.44 12.79
CA ARG A 47 -5.22 -4.45 13.98
C ARG A 47 -6.02 -5.02 15.15
N PRO A 48 -5.36 -5.65 16.14
CA PRO A 48 -3.92 -5.52 16.45
C PRO A 48 -2.97 -6.41 15.64
N PHE A 49 -3.41 -7.51 15.01
CA PHE A 49 -2.49 -8.54 14.49
C PHE A 49 -2.11 -8.41 13.02
N SER A 50 -2.53 -7.35 12.33
CA SER A 50 -2.28 -7.15 10.88
C SER A 50 -2.75 -8.32 10.01
N THR A 51 -3.85 -8.93 10.37
CA THR A 51 -4.53 -9.97 9.58
C THR A 51 -5.48 -9.33 8.56
N ILE A 52 -6.02 -10.12 7.64
CA ILE A 52 -7.16 -9.71 6.83
C ILE A 52 -8.34 -9.44 7.77
N ALA A 53 -9.10 -8.39 7.51
CA ALA A 53 -10.26 -8.02 8.33
C ALA A 53 -11.32 -9.13 8.37
N ASP A 54 -11.90 -9.40 9.54
CA ASP A 54 -13.07 -10.27 9.61
C ASP A 54 -14.31 -9.50 9.13
N PRO A 55 -15.00 -9.93 8.07
CA PRO A 55 -16.16 -9.23 7.54
C PRO A 55 -17.34 -9.16 8.52
N ASN A 56 -17.34 -9.98 9.56
CA ASN A 56 -18.38 -9.96 10.62
C ASN A 56 -18.08 -8.94 11.73
N ASP A 57 -16.83 -8.48 11.83
CA ASP A 57 -16.48 -7.47 12.83
C ASP A 57 -17.03 -6.09 12.44
N ASN A 58 -17.36 -5.27 13.44
CA ASN A 58 -17.60 -3.85 13.27
C ASN A 58 -16.42 -3.08 13.87
N PRO A 59 -15.50 -2.55 13.04
CA PRO A 59 -14.30 -1.90 13.57
C PRO A 59 -14.65 -0.61 14.29
N LYS A 60 -13.90 -0.31 15.36
CA LYS A 60 -13.98 0.95 16.11
C LYS A 60 -13.73 2.15 15.22
N SER A 61 -12.79 2.02 14.29
CA SER A 61 -12.43 3.06 13.31
C SER A 61 -11.73 2.45 12.10
N ILE A 62 -11.63 3.23 11.02
CA ILE A 62 -10.91 2.87 9.81
C ILE A 62 -9.81 3.90 9.57
N PHE A 63 -8.59 3.43 9.29
CA PHE A 63 -7.43 4.27 9.04
C PHE A 63 -6.93 4.17 7.60
N ILE A 64 -6.72 5.31 6.96
CA ILE A 64 -6.11 5.43 5.65
C ILE A 64 -4.89 6.33 5.81
N SER A 65 -3.68 5.73 5.68
CA SER A 65 -2.45 6.52 5.76
C SER A 65 -2.10 7.07 4.38
N GLY A 66 -2.24 8.38 4.21
CA GLY A 66 -1.96 9.08 2.95
C GLY A 66 -0.46 9.20 2.64
N PHE A 67 0.42 8.85 3.57
CA PHE A 67 1.87 8.88 3.37
C PHE A 67 2.56 7.70 4.05
N ASP A 68 3.76 7.40 3.56
CA ASP A 68 4.69 6.45 4.17
C ASP A 68 5.99 7.20 4.50
N SER A 69 6.44 7.11 5.74
CA SER A 69 7.68 7.74 6.22
C SER A 69 8.91 6.83 6.08
N SER A 70 8.78 5.66 5.49
CA SER A 70 9.90 4.75 5.25
C SER A 70 10.86 5.31 4.18
N PRO A 71 12.13 4.89 4.19
CA PRO A 71 13.08 5.34 3.19
C PRO A 71 12.64 5.04 1.77
N LEU A 72 12.71 6.03 0.88
CA LEU A 72 12.38 5.94 -0.54
C LEU A 72 10.93 5.47 -0.81
N ALA A 73 10.03 5.72 0.13
CA ALA A 73 8.62 5.40 -0.02
C ALA A 73 7.99 6.09 -1.24
N PRO A 74 6.99 5.46 -1.89
CA PRO A 74 6.27 6.08 -2.98
C PRO A 74 5.52 7.34 -2.54
N ASP A 75 5.54 8.35 -3.40
CA ASP A 75 4.79 9.60 -3.21
C ASP A 75 3.34 9.39 -3.66
N ASN A 76 2.44 9.32 -2.68
CA ASN A 76 1.01 9.15 -2.95
C ASN A 76 0.41 10.37 -3.68
N ASP A 77 0.90 11.58 -3.47
CA ASP A 77 0.40 12.76 -4.15
C ASP A 77 0.67 12.69 -5.66
N PHE A 78 1.85 12.19 -6.05
CA PHE A 78 2.17 11.92 -7.44
C PHE A 78 1.29 10.81 -8.03
N ILE A 79 1.10 9.72 -7.29
CA ILE A 79 0.33 8.54 -7.73
C ILE A 79 -1.14 8.89 -8.01
N PHE A 80 -1.74 9.74 -7.16
CA PHE A 80 -3.17 10.08 -7.23
C PHE A 80 -3.46 11.37 -8.00
N HIS A 81 -2.48 11.90 -8.71
CA HIS A 81 -2.70 13.07 -9.56
C HIS A 81 -3.78 12.78 -10.61
N GLY A 82 -4.92 13.45 -10.49
CA GLY A 82 -6.09 13.28 -11.39
C GLY A 82 -7.17 12.28 -10.91
N ASP A 83 -6.93 11.46 -9.88
CA ASP A 83 -7.89 10.46 -9.38
C ASP A 83 -8.77 10.96 -8.22
N LYS A 84 -8.93 12.29 -8.07
CA LYS A 84 -9.66 12.91 -6.94
C LYS A 84 -11.07 12.35 -6.73
N ASP A 85 -11.85 12.26 -7.80
CA ASP A 85 -13.25 11.84 -7.71
C ASP A 85 -13.37 10.35 -7.37
N LEU A 86 -12.44 9.53 -7.88
CA LEU A 86 -12.37 8.11 -7.52
C LEU A 86 -11.94 7.92 -6.07
N PHE A 87 -10.99 8.71 -5.59
CA PHE A 87 -10.56 8.62 -4.20
C PHE A 87 -11.71 9.00 -3.25
N GLN A 88 -12.44 10.11 -3.54
CA GLN A 88 -13.60 10.49 -2.74
C GLN A 88 -14.68 9.40 -2.76
N ALA A 89 -15.01 8.86 -3.93
CA ALA A 89 -15.98 7.77 -4.05
C ALA A 89 -15.55 6.53 -3.24
N GLY A 90 -14.27 6.22 -3.22
CA GLY A 90 -13.71 5.14 -2.41
C GLY A 90 -13.83 5.41 -0.91
N LEU A 91 -13.58 6.64 -0.47
CA LEU A 91 -13.78 7.05 0.93
C LEU A 91 -15.24 6.90 1.35
N ASP A 92 -16.18 7.31 0.50
CA ASP A 92 -17.61 7.21 0.76
C ASP A 92 -18.07 5.75 0.90
N ILE A 93 -17.50 4.83 0.12
CA ILE A 93 -17.76 3.38 0.24
C ILE A 93 -17.14 2.82 1.53
N VAL A 94 -15.85 3.09 1.76
CA VAL A 94 -15.10 2.55 2.89
C VAL A 94 -15.69 3.03 4.22
N SER A 95 -16.11 4.28 4.29
CA SER A 95 -16.76 4.84 5.50
C SER A 95 -18.06 4.14 5.86
N LYS A 96 -18.77 3.52 4.92
CA LYS A 96 -19.98 2.72 5.20
C LYS A 96 -19.67 1.34 5.82
N LEU A 97 -18.40 0.96 5.91
CA LEU A 97 -18.00 -0.32 6.50
C LEU A 97 -17.90 -0.30 8.03
N SER A 98 -17.97 0.88 8.65
CA SER A 98 -17.92 1.05 10.10
C SER A 98 -18.92 2.10 10.57
N ASP A 99 -19.43 1.93 11.78
CA ASP A 99 -20.16 2.97 12.49
C ASP A 99 -19.22 4.01 13.14
N GLY A 100 -17.94 3.70 13.18
CA GLY A 100 -16.90 4.56 13.76
C GLY A 100 -16.30 5.56 12.78
N THR A 101 -15.30 6.29 13.24
CA THR A 101 -14.65 7.33 12.45
C THR A 101 -13.71 6.74 11.39
N THR A 102 -13.78 7.26 10.17
CA THR A 102 -12.78 7.03 9.14
C THR A 102 -11.74 8.15 9.20
N HIS A 103 -10.48 7.79 9.45
CA HIS A 103 -9.34 8.70 9.55
C HIS A 103 -8.53 8.68 8.26
N LEU A 104 -8.27 9.87 7.70
CA LEU A 104 -7.32 10.09 6.63
C LEU A 104 -6.12 10.85 7.21
N ASN A 105 -4.97 10.18 7.28
CA ASN A 105 -3.76 10.73 7.88
C ASN A 105 -2.80 11.23 6.81
N LEU A 106 -2.38 12.46 6.91
CA LEU A 106 -1.53 13.15 5.95
C LEU A 106 -0.21 13.58 6.61
N ASP A 107 0.84 13.69 5.81
CA ASP A 107 2.08 14.32 6.27
C ASP A 107 1.86 15.81 6.51
N GLY A 108 2.00 16.23 7.76
CA GLY A 108 1.85 17.63 8.17
C GLY A 108 2.98 18.54 7.70
N ASN A 109 4.14 17.97 7.30
CA ASN A 109 5.29 18.72 6.79
C ASN A 109 5.23 18.94 5.28
N SER A 110 4.40 18.19 4.56
CA SER A 110 4.28 18.31 3.11
C SER A 110 3.01 19.07 2.70
N ASN A 111 3.05 19.65 1.51
CA ASN A 111 1.86 20.20 0.86
C ASN A 111 1.12 19.07 0.13
N SER A 112 0.49 18.17 0.90
CA SER A 112 -0.33 17.09 0.33
C SER A 112 -1.30 17.61 -0.72
N SER A 113 -1.59 16.78 -1.72
CA SER A 113 -2.46 17.14 -2.84
C SER A 113 -3.85 17.61 -2.38
N GLN A 114 -4.49 18.42 -3.20
CA GLN A 114 -5.86 18.84 -2.96
C GLN A 114 -6.84 17.67 -2.91
N SER A 115 -6.50 16.54 -3.54
CA SER A 115 -7.32 15.32 -3.51
C SER A 115 -7.46 14.77 -2.10
N PHE A 116 -6.39 14.82 -1.31
CA PHE A 116 -6.41 14.41 0.09
C PHE A 116 -6.98 15.48 1.00
N ARG A 117 -6.54 16.75 0.84
CA ARG A 117 -6.95 17.86 1.74
C ARG A 117 -8.41 18.22 1.65
N ASN A 118 -9.03 18.02 0.50
CA ASN A 118 -10.43 18.32 0.26
C ASN A 118 -11.36 17.11 0.41
N ALA A 119 -10.84 15.99 0.94
CA ALA A 119 -11.63 14.80 1.21
C ALA A 119 -12.77 15.11 2.20
N LYS A 120 -13.96 14.59 1.92
CA LYS A 120 -15.15 14.78 2.74
C LYS A 120 -15.56 13.48 3.41
N GLY A 121 -16.37 13.57 4.48
CA GLY A 121 -16.89 12.41 5.18
C GLY A 121 -15.86 11.65 6.02
N VAL A 122 -14.64 12.18 6.17
CA VAL A 122 -13.55 11.60 6.93
C VAL A 122 -12.90 12.63 7.85
N GLN A 123 -12.27 12.15 8.91
CA GLN A 123 -11.46 13.00 9.78
C GLN A 123 -10.04 13.08 9.23
N ILE A 124 -9.64 14.25 8.78
CA ILE A 124 -8.27 14.49 8.30
C ILE A 124 -7.38 14.82 9.49
N ASN A 125 -6.27 14.09 9.62
CA ASN A 125 -5.26 14.32 10.65
C ASN A 125 -3.92 14.66 9.99
N ASN A 126 -3.26 15.72 10.45
CA ASN A 126 -1.92 16.06 10.03
C ASN A 126 -0.92 15.45 11.02
N ILE A 127 -0.06 14.56 10.50
CA ILE A 127 0.93 13.82 11.30
C ILE A 127 2.30 14.45 11.08
N TYR A 128 3.02 14.69 12.16
CA TYR A 128 4.35 15.27 12.17
C TYR A 128 5.33 14.31 12.83
N GLY A 129 6.53 14.22 12.31
CA GLY A 129 7.62 13.46 12.90
C GLY A 129 8.43 12.65 11.89
N PRO A 130 9.59 12.15 12.33
CA PRO A 130 10.41 11.24 11.53
C PRO A 130 9.75 9.85 11.45
N HIS A 131 10.34 8.96 10.65
CA HIS A 131 9.96 7.54 10.72
C HIS A 131 10.05 7.04 12.18
N PRO A 132 9.02 6.33 12.69
CA PRO A 132 7.92 5.64 11.99
C PRO A 132 6.57 6.40 11.97
N ALA A 133 6.52 7.72 11.92
CA ALA A 133 5.27 8.49 11.96
C ALA A 133 4.27 8.10 10.84
N GLY A 134 4.77 7.66 9.67
CA GLY A 134 3.95 7.14 8.57
C GLY A 134 3.39 5.74 8.79
N ASN A 135 3.85 5.00 9.82
CA ASN A 135 3.33 3.67 10.10
C ASN A 135 1.93 3.76 10.70
N VAL A 136 0.96 3.12 10.07
CA VAL A 136 -0.44 3.17 10.50
C VAL A 136 -0.64 2.72 11.96
N GLY A 137 0.16 1.78 12.46
CA GLY A 137 0.09 1.35 13.86
C GLY A 137 0.49 2.46 14.86
N VAL A 138 1.45 3.30 14.49
CA VAL A 138 1.85 4.48 15.27
C VAL A 138 0.74 5.54 15.24
N GLN A 139 0.16 5.76 14.07
CA GLN A 139 -0.96 6.70 13.90
C GLN A 139 -2.18 6.27 14.72
N ILE A 140 -2.55 4.99 14.68
CA ILE A 140 -3.64 4.43 15.50
C ILE A 140 -3.36 4.67 16.98
N HIS A 141 -2.14 4.38 17.45
CA HIS A 141 -1.78 4.56 18.86
C HIS A 141 -1.99 5.99 19.36
N HIS A 142 -1.69 6.97 18.52
CA HIS A 142 -1.78 8.39 18.93
C HIS A 142 -3.16 9.02 18.70
N ILE A 143 -3.96 8.49 17.75
CA ILE A 143 -5.24 9.10 17.38
C ILE A 143 -6.41 8.39 18.06
N ASP A 144 -6.47 7.08 17.94
CA ASP A 144 -7.55 6.25 18.46
C ASP A 144 -7.00 4.88 18.91
N PRO A 145 -6.32 4.84 20.09
CA PRO A 145 -5.61 3.66 20.56
C PRO A 145 -6.54 2.46 20.77
N ILE A 146 -6.03 1.28 20.43
CA ILE A 146 -6.73 -0.01 20.55
C ILE A 146 -6.69 -0.45 22.02
N ASN A 147 -7.85 -0.68 22.60
CA ASN A 147 -8.03 -1.32 23.91
C ASN A 147 -8.34 -2.80 23.75
N LYS A 148 -8.41 -3.52 24.87
CA LYS A 148 -8.76 -4.94 24.86
C LYS A 148 -10.14 -5.15 24.24
N GLY A 149 -10.19 -5.92 23.15
CA GLY A 149 -11.41 -6.24 22.42
C GLY A 149 -11.71 -5.31 21.26
N ASP A 150 -11.00 -4.17 21.13
CA ASP A 150 -11.17 -3.29 20.00
C ASP A 150 -10.52 -3.87 18.73
N VAL A 151 -11.16 -3.60 17.60
CA VAL A 151 -10.65 -3.89 16.25
C VAL A 151 -10.64 -2.60 15.45
N VAL A 152 -9.54 -2.33 14.76
CA VAL A 152 -9.37 -1.18 13.86
C VAL A 152 -8.98 -1.69 12.49
N TRP A 153 -9.66 -1.22 11.44
CA TRP A 153 -9.31 -1.57 10.07
C TRP A 153 -8.42 -0.51 9.44
N TYR A 154 -7.63 -0.94 8.49
CA TYR A 154 -6.80 -0.03 7.71
C TYR A 154 -6.56 -0.54 6.30
N LEU A 155 -6.34 0.39 5.39
CA LEU A 155 -6.03 0.13 3.99
C LEU A 155 -5.20 1.28 3.41
N SER A 156 -4.57 1.03 2.25
CA SER A 156 -3.81 2.05 1.56
C SER A 156 -4.71 2.97 0.73
N PRO A 157 -4.27 4.17 0.36
CA PRO A 157 -4.99 5.03 -0.56
C PRO A 157 -5.23 4.40 -1.94
N GLN A 158 -4.28 3.59 -2.45
CA GLN A 158 -4.47 2.87 -3.71
C GLN A 158 -5.58 1.82 -3.62
N ASP A 159 -5.71 1.15 -2.46
CA ASP A 159 -6.78 0.19 -2.23
C ASP A 159 -8.15 0.88 -2.20
N VAL A 160 -8.24 2.09 -1.63
CA VAL A 160 -9.46 2.93 -1.65
C VAL A 160 -9.91 3.21 -3.08
N VAL A 161 -8.99 3.63 -3.95
CA VAL A 161 -9.28 3.87 -5.37
C VAL A 161 -9.65 2.60 -6.12
N THR A 162 -9.00 1.49 -5.82
CA THR A 162 -9.29 0.17 -6.42
C THR A 162 -10.73 -0.27 -6.07
N ILE A 163 -11.16 -0.08 -4.82
CA ILE A 163 -12.52 -0.35 -4.37
C ILE A 163 -13.52 0.54 -5.14
N ALA A 164 -13.24 1.84 -5.27
CA ALA A 164 -14.11 2.74 -6.03
C ALA A 164 -14.27 2.32 -7.50
N ARG A 165 -13.16 1.99 -8.18
CA ARG A 165 -13.18 1.51 -9.56
C ARG A 165 -14.00 0.24 -9.70
N PHE A 166 -13.86 -0.70 -8.77
CA PHE A 166 -14.63 -1.94 -8.79
C PHE A 166 -16.14 -1.68 -8.79
N PHE A 167 -16.64 -0.88 -7.87
CA PHE A 167 -18.07 -0.60 -7.80
C PHE A 167 -18.58 0.24 -8.98
N LYS A 168 -17.76 1.14 -9.51
CA LYS A 168 -18.08 1.97 -10.66
C LYS A 168 -18.08 1.18 -11.98
N ASP A 169 -17.06 0.34 -12.19
CA ASP A 169 -16.82 -0.32 -13.47
C ASP A 169 -17.39 -1.73 -13.52
N GLY A 170 -17.72 -2.34 -12.39
CA GLY A 170 -18.19 -3.72 -12.27
C GLY A 170 -17.14 -4.75 -12.61
N LYS A 171 -15.85 -4.43 -12.41
CA LYS A 171 -14.73 -5.34 -12.62
C LYS A 171 -13.60 -5.07 -11.66
N TYR A 172 -12.91 -6.12 -11.22
CA TYR A 172 -11.70 -5.97 -10.42
C TYR A 172 -10.48 -5.75 -11.33
N ASP A 173 -9.96 -4.55 -11.34
CA ASP A 173 -8.66 -4.23 -11.94
C ASP A 173 -7.58 -4.34 -10.87
N ALA A 174 -6.80 -5.43 -10.93
CA ALA A 174 -5.70 -5.70 -9.99
C ALA A 174 -4.43 -4.87 -10.29
N SER A 175 -4.52 -3.88 -11.17
CA SER A 175 -3.38 -3.00 -11.42
C SER A 175 -3.09 -2.09 -10.22
N ARG A 176 -1.81 -1.90 -9.94
CA ARG A 176 -1.34 -0.92 -8.94
C ARG A 176 -0.07 -0.22 -9.40
N ILE A 177 0.20 0.92 -8.81
CA ILE A 177 1.43 1.66 -9.05
C ILE A 177 2.42 1.35 -7.94
N ILE A 178 3.63 0.98 -8.34
CA ILE A 178 4.74 0.72 -7.42
C ILE A 178 5.93 1.60 -7.78
N ALA A 179 6.80 1.86 -6.78
CA ALA A 179 8.06 2.55 -6.98
C ALA A 179 9.21 1.53 -7.09
N LEU A 180 10.06 1.67 -8.10
CA LEU A 180 11.37 1.02 -8.15
C LEU A 180 12.42 2.01 -7.68
N THR A 181 13.11 1.68 -6.59
CA THR A 181 14.01 2.59 -5.87
C THR A 181 15.27 1.89 -5.41
N GLY A 182 16.23 2.66 -4.92
CA GLY A 182 17.45 2.14 -4.31
C GLY A 182 18.72 2.48 -5.08
N SER A 183 19.85 2.37 -4.41
CA SER A 183 21.16 2.80 -4.92
C SER A 183 21.75 1.91 -6.04
N ARG A 184 21.13 0.75 -6.30
CA ARG A 184 21.51 -0.14 -7.41
C ARG A 184 20.67 0.04 -8.66
N VAL A 185 19.70 0.95 -8.65
CA VAL A 185 18.85 1.27 -9.79
C VAL A 185 19.47 2.41 -10.60
N LYS A 186 19.64 2.24 -11.91
CA LYS A 186 20.11 3.32 -12.80
C LYS A 186 19.15 4.50 -12.88
N LYS A 187 17.84 4.18 -12.98
CA LYS A 187 16.76 5.18 -13.07
C LYS A 187 15.60 4.74 -12.19
N THR A 188 15.37 5.46 -11.10
CA THR A 188 14.20 5.27 -10.26
C THR A 188 12.94 5.69 -11.00
N ARG A 189 11.85 4.90 -10.88
CA ARG A 189 10.60 5.11 -11.62
C ARG A 189 9.41 4.54 -10.88
N TYR A 190 8.24 5.04 -11.26
CA TYR A 190 6.96 4.38 -10.98
C TYR A 190 6.57 3.45 -12.13
N TYR A 191 6.03 2.30 -11.78
CA TYR A 191 5.51 1.32 -12.72
C TYR A 191 4.06 0.98 -12.38
N ARG A 192 3.21 0.89 -13.41
CA ARG A 192 1.90 0.27 -13.27
C ARG A 192 2.06 -1.22 -13.55
N ILE A 193 1.72 -2.03 -12.57
CA ILE A 193 1.87 -3.49 -12.64
C ILE A 193 0.55 -4.17 -12.28
N ILE A 194 0.44 -5.45 -12.62
CA ILE A 194 -0.56 -6.33 -12.02
C ILE A 194 -0.04 -6.81 -10.67
N GLN A 195 -0.88 -6.80 -9.65
CA GLN A 195 -0.54 -7.24 -8.31
C GLN A 195 0.05 -8.66 -8.30
N GLY A 196 1.18 -8.85 -7.62
CA GLY A 196 1.90 -10.13 -7.62
C GLY A 196 2.76 -10.40 -8.84
N MET A 197 3.00 -9.41 -9.71
CA MET A 197 3.87 -9.54 -10.88
C MET A 197 5.32 -9.85 -10.48
N SER A 198 6.05 -10.63 -11.32
CA SER A 198 7.51 -10.77 -11.16
C SER A 198 8.21 -9.45 -11.39
N ILE A 199 9.30 -9.23 -10.65
CA ILE A 199 10.11 -8.00 -10.77
C ILE A 199 11.06 -8.03 -11.96
N SER A 200 11.31 -9.19 -12.56
CA SER A 200 12.33 -9.39 -13.59
C SER A 200 12.22 -8.42 -14.77
N GLU A 201 11.01 -8.20 -15.30
CA GLU A 201 10.78 -7.25 -16.38
C GLU A 201 10.96 -5.78 -15.97
N ILE A 202 10.70 -5.47 -14.70
CA ILE A 202 10.80 -4.09 -14.16
C ILE A 202 12.25 -3.69 -13.97
N ILE A 203 13.12 -4.63 -13.55
CA ILE A 203 14.54 -4.38 -13.27
C ILE A 203 15.43 -4.56 -14.49
N LYS A 204 14.92 -5.20 -15.56
CA LYS A 204 15.67 -5.47 -16.79
C LYS A 204 16.35 -4.20 -17.32
N ASP A 205 17.65 -4.32 -17.61
CA ASP A 205 18.49 -3.24 -18.14
C ASP A 205 18.60 -1.97 -17.25
N ASN A 206 18.02 -2.00 -16.05
CA ASN A 206 17.95 -0.86 -15.14
C ASN A 206 18.80 -1.03 -13.86
N LEU A 207 19.66 -2.04 -13.81
CA LEU A 207 20.55 -2.30 -12.67
C LEU A 207 21.96 -1.80 -12.93
N LEU A 208 22.60 -1.28 -11.88
CA LEU A 208 24.03 -1.04 -11.84
C LEU A 208 24.78 -2.37 -11.60
N GLU A 209 26.03 -2.45 -12.07
CA GLU A 209 26.88 -3.64 -11.90
C GLU A 209 27.19 -3.94 -10.42
N GLY A 210 27.29 -5.21 -10.07
CA GLY A 210 27.69 -5.73 -8.77
C GLY A 210 26.57 -6.48 -8.04
N ASP A 211 26.95 -7.12 -6.92
CA ASP A 211 26.04 -7.91 -6.09
C ASP A 211 24.88 -7.06 -5.58
N THR A 212 23.68 -7.55 -5.78
CA THR A 212 22.46 -6.78 -5.58
C THR A 212 21.45 -7.55 -4.74
N ARG A 213 20.87 -6.86 -3.77
CA ARG A 213 19.76 -7.35 -2.96
C ARG A 213 18.48 -6.72 -3.45
N PHE A 214 17.50 -7.56 -3.78
CA PHE A 214 16.14 -7.17 -4.13
C PHE A 214 15.24 -7.34 -2.91
N ILE A 215 14.44 -6.32 -2.64
CA ILE A 215 13.54 -6.28 -1.48
C ILE A 215 12.15 -5.89 -1.99
N SER A 216 11.17 -6.75 -1.73
CA SER A 216 9.75 -6.36 -1.83
C SER A 216 9.40 -5.54 -0.60
N GLY A 217 8.99 -4.29 -0.80
CA GLY A 217 8.80 -3.31 0.25
C GLY A 217 10.06 -2.43 0.49
N ASN A 218 10.07 -1.74 1.63
CA ASN A 218 11.15 -0.85 2.03
C ASN A 218 12.33 -1.62 2.69
N VAL A 219 13.46 -0.94 2.85
CA VAL A 219 14.69 -1.54 3.42
C VAL A 219 14.61 -1.87 4.90
N LEU A 220 13.60 -1.38 5.63
CA LEU A 220 13.46 -1.59 7.09
C LEU A 220 12.63 -2.83 7.41
N THR A 221 11.54 -3.05 6.66
CA THR A 221 10.55 -4.09 6.98
C THR A 221 10.19 -4.99 5.80
N GLY A 222 10.73 -4.73 4.61
CA GLY A 222 10.48 -5.51 3.41
C GLY A 222 11.13 -6.89 3.46
N SER A 223 10.72 -7.74 2.56
CA SER A 223 11.20 -9.12 2.42
C SER A 223 12.19 -9.24 1.27
N ARG A 224 13.32 -9.92 1.51
CA ARG A 224 14.25 -10.26 0.43
C ARG A 224 13.55 -11.19 -0.57
N ILE A 225 13.69 -10.88 -1.85
CA ILE A 225 13.22 -11.69 -2.96
C ILE A 225 14.36 -11.97 -3.95
N ASN A 226 14.18 -12.93 -4.83
CA ASN A 226 15.12 -13.21 -5.92
C ASN A 226 14.91 -12.22 -7.08
N GLU A 227 15.85 -12.18 -8.02
CA GLU A 227 15.78 -11.36 -9.24
C GLU A 227 14.55 -11.70 -10.10
N ASP A 228 14.13 -12.95 -10.11
CA ASP A 228 12.91 -13.47 -10.75
C ASP A 228 11.70 -13.52 -9.80
N GLY A 229 11.87 -13.03 -8.57
CA GLY A 229 10.85 -13.06 -7.51
C GLY A 229 9.66 -12.15 -7.80
N TYR A 230 8.69 -12.22 -6.91
CA TYR A 230 7.41 -11.52 -7.06
C TYR A 230 7.24 -10.46 -5.96
N ILE A 231 6.59 -9.34 -6.32
CA ILE A 231 6.25 -8.31 -5.34
C ILE A 231 5.14 -8.81 -4.41
N GLY A 232 5.30 -8.56 -3.12
CA GLY A 232 4.31 -8.92 -2.10
C GLY A 232 2.98 -8.20 -2.28
N PHE A 233 1.90 -8.85 -1.86
CA PHE A 233 0.53 -8.35 -2.04
C PHE A 233 0.30 -6.95 -1.45
N TYR A 234 0.97 -6.62 -0.33
CA TYR A 234 0.80 -5.34 0.37
C TYR A 234 1.95 -4.36 0.12
N ASP A 235 2.90 -4.70 -0.75
CA ASP A 235 4.04 -3.86 -1.02
C ASP A 235 3.79 -2.92 -2.21
N PHE A 236 4.21 -1.66 -2.06
CA PHE A 236 4.09 -0.62 -3.08
C PHE A 236 5.45 -0.14 -3.59
N GLN A 237 6.52 -0.84 -3.19
CA GLN A 237 7.90 -0.46 -3.46
C GLN A 237 8.75 -1.70 -3.69
N ILE A 238 9.69 -1.59 -4.62
CA ILE A 238 10.82 -2.51 -4.77
C ILE A 238 12.07 -1.71 -4.45
N SER A 239 12.80 -2.15 -3.42
CA SER A 239 14.06 -1.53 -3.02
C SER A 239 15.22 -2.39 -3.49
N VAL A 240 16.16 -1.79 -4.23
CA VAL A 240 17.31 -2.47 -4.84
C VAL A 240 18.59 -1.85 -4.32
N ILE A 241 19.33 -2.59 -3.49
CA ILE A 241 20.51 -2.10 -2.79
C ILE A 241 21.69 -3.07 -2.97
N PRO A 242 22.93 -2.66 -2.66
CA PRO A 242 24.05 -3.59 -2.60
C PRO A 242 23.78 -4.73 -1.62
N GLU A 243 24.21 -5.95 -1.94
CA GLU A 243 24.06 -7.11 -1.02
C GLU A 243 24.89 -6.95 0.27
N GLY A 244 25.94 -6.12 0.25
CA GLY A 244 26.74 -5.86 1.44
C GLY A 244 27.70 -6.97 1.82
N SER A 245 28.11 -7.80 0.86
CA SER A 245 29.02 -8.94 1.04
C SER A 245 30.47 -8.53 1.37
N TYR A 246 30.77 -7.25 1.50
CA TYR A 246 32.12 -6.75 1.74
C TYR A 246 32.41 -6.66 3.23
N SER A 247 33.40 -7.46 3.68
CA SER A 247 33.97 -7.30 5.01
C SER A 247 35.09 -6.26 4.96
N GLU A 248 34.92 -5.16 5.67
CA GLU A 248 35.97 -4.16 5.82
C GLU A 248 36.81 -4.47 7.04
N PHE A 249 38.14 -4.48 6.86
CA PHE A 249 39.07 -4.64 7.97
C PHE A 249 38.89 -3.48 8.97
N PHE A 250 38.58 -3.79 10.22
CA PHE A 250 38.20 -2.83 11.26
C PHE A 250 37.03 -1.92 10.92
N GLY A 251 36.15 -2.31 10.00
CA GLY A 251 34.99 -1.50 9.60
C GLY A 251 34.04 -1.09 10.74
N TRP A 252 34.02 -1.87 11.83
CA TRP A 252 33.24 -1.57 13.04
C TRP A 252 33.85 -0.43 13.89
N LEU A 253 35.12 -0.09 13.68
CA LEU A 253 35.86 0.98 14.40
C LEU A 253 35.89 2.28 13.58
N LEU A 254 35.63 2.21 12.27
CA LEU A 254 35.71 3.36 11.39
C LEU A 254 34.39 4.16 11.44
N PRO A 255 34.42 5.50 11.44
CA PRO A 255 33.25 6.36 11.52
C PRO A 255 32.23 6.20 10.39
N GLY A 256 32.63 5.55 9.28
CA GLY A 256 31.71 5.25 8.18
C GLY A 256 31.21 6.44 7.38
N PHE A 257 31.98 7.52 7.28
CA PHE A 257 31.60 8.78 6.60
C PHE A 257 31.13 8.62 5.15
N HIS A 258 31.45 7.50 4.50
CA HIS A 258 31.01 7.21 3.13
C HIS A 258 29.85 6.21 3.05
N LYS A 259 29.39 5.70 4.21
CA LYS A 259 28.33 4.68 4.29
C LYS A 259 26.99 5.25 4.69
N TYR A 260 27.00 6.36 5.38
CA TYR A 260 25.81 7.00 5.93
C TYR A 260 25.73 8.41 5.37
N SER A 261 24.75 8.66 4.54
CA SER A 261 24.45 9.98 4.01
C SER A 261 23.46 10.72 4.91
#